data_d539c4a7ee8aaa39f21203dcf1ff9c69
#
_entry.id   d539c4a7ee8aaa39f21203dcf1ff9c69
#
_cell.length_a   1.000
_cell.length_b   1.000
_cell.length_c   1.000
_cell.angle_alpha   90.00
_cell.angle_beta   90.00
_cell.angle_gamma   90.00
#
_symmetry.space_group_name_H-M   'P 1'
#
loop_
_entity.id
_entity.type
_entity.pdbx_description
1 polymer ?
#
loop_
_entity_poly.entity_id
_entity_poly.type
_entity_poly.pdbx_seq_one_letter_code
_entity_poly.pdbx_strand_id
1 'polypeptide(L)'
;MAVWAATLSWIVLCRLYVGRMTEPPAAAPAESGDRAVRHAANPATDAAGAAEMARDVRDLLTSALGQEYARVGAEPPVDVVDIGANPIDGDPPYRLLMDAGLCRVTGFEPQPRALAELRRLAGPNERYLPYAVGDGGPHTLHLTATSGFASLLEPDDRQLSLLTDFPRLAAVTGREVVDTRRLDAIEEIDRIDLLKIDIQGGELSVLQAGRQKLAGALAVQTEVGFHRLYRDQPTFADVDLELRHQGFVPHQFVTTRTWPLAPVVWADPLQEASRQLVEADVLYVRDPVRLDELSDVALARLALLVDVGYGSFGLALRCVRELIARGTLDAAAEAGYRALAAARLPG
;
A
#
# COMPACT_ATOMS: atom_id res chain seq x y z
N MET A 1 12.62 8.97 -11.76
CA MET A 1 13.62 7.96 -11.32
C MET A 1 13.28 7.31 -9.99
N ALA A 2 12.42 7.86 -9.15
CA ALA A 2 12.08 7.27 -7.83
C ALA A 2 11.03 6.15 -7.89
N VAL A 3 10.11 6.12 -8.84
CA VAL A 3 9.12 5.03 -9.01
C VAL A 3 9.73 3.74 -9.57
N TRP A 4 10.96 3.80 -10.10
CA TRP A 4 11.74 2.62 -10.52
C TRP A 4 12.32 1.82 -9.35
N ALA A 5 12.40 2.39 -8.16
CA ALA A 5 13.02 1.73 -7.02
C ALA A 5 12.11 0.66 -6.37
N ALA A 6 10.80 0.86 -6.34
CA ALA A 6 9.89 -0.03 -5.61
C ALA A 6 9.65 -1.40 -6.31
N THR A 7 9.42 -1.40 -7.62
CA THR A 7 9.35 -2.66 -8.40
C THR A 7 10.73 -3.30 -8.61
N LEU A 8 11.79 -2.50 -8.60
CA LEU A 8 13.16 -2.98 -8.67
C LEU A 8 13.64 -3.60 -7.36
N SER A 9 13.13 -3.20 -6.19
CA SER A 9 13.65 -3.65 -4.90
C SER A 9 13.46 -5.16 -4.70
N TRP A 10 12.28 -5.69 -4.99
CA TRP A 10 12.01 -7.12 -4.84
C TRP A 10 12.72 -7.96 -5.93
N ILE A 11 12.65 -7.53 -7.20
CA ILE A 11 13.35 -8.18 -8.32
C ILE A 11 14.86 -8.01 -8.20
N VAL A 12 15.36 -6.86 -7.73
CA VAL A 12 16.78 -6.59 -7.54
C VAL A 12 17.32 -7.31 -6.31
N LEU A 13 16.58 -7.43 -5.21
CA LEU A 13 16.96 -8.26 -4.07
C LEU A 13 17.02 -9.74 -4.47
N CYS A 14 16.06 -10.25 -5.22
CA CYS A 14 16.11 -11.60 -5.76
C CYS A 14 17.29 -11.77 -6.75
N ARG A 15 17.58 -10.80 -7.63
CA ARG A 15 18.72 -10.84 -8.56
C ARG A 15 20.09 -10.67 -7.85
N LEU A 16 20.19 -9.81 -6.86
CA LEU A 16 21.45 -9.61 -6.10
C LEU A 16 21.76 -10.80 -5.21
N TYR A 17 20.74 -11.47 -4.68
CA TYR A 17 20.93 -12.69 -3.90
C TYR A 17 21.31 -13.90 -4.76
N VAL A 18 20.72 -14.01 -5.97
CA VAL A 18 21.07 -15.05 -6.97
C VAL A 18 22.46 -14.79 -7.59
N GLY A 19 22.79 -13.53 -7.89
CA GLY A 19 24.05 -13.15 -8.55
C GLY A 19 25.32 -13.33 -7.71
N ARG A 20 25.21 -13.50 -6.39
CA ARG A 20 26.40 -13.75 -5.53
C ARG A 20 26.83 -15.21 -5.47
N MET A 21 26.12 -16.13 -6.08
CA MET A 21 26.43 -17.56 -6.01
C MET A 21 26.88 -18.23 -7.33
N THR A 22 26.83 -17.52 -8.47
CA THR A 22 27.34 -18.07 -9.74
C THR A 22 27.86 -16.94 -10.63
N GLU A 23 29.15 -16.77 -10.74
CA GLU A 23 29.78 -16.03 -11.85
C GLU A 23 29.87 -16.93 -13.09
N PRO A 24 29.23 -16.59 -14.18
CA PRO A 24 29.72 -16.84 -15.52
C PRO A 24 30.04 -15.52 -16.27
N PRO A 25 30.81 -15.59 -17.39
CA PRO A 25 31.46 -14.42 -17.96
C PRO A 25 30.52 -13.46 -18.67
N ALA A 26 30.97 -12.19 -18.75
CA ALA A 26 30.27 -11.04 -19.27
C ALA A 26 29.68 -11.23 -20.69
N ALA A 27 28.37 -10.96 -20.81
CA ALA A 27 27.71 -10.65 -22.08
C ALA A 27 26.90 -9.35 -21.94
N ALA A 28 26.85 -8.58 -23.02
CA ALA A 28 26.35 -7.23 -23.13
C ALA A 28 24.84 -7.05 -22.77
N PRO A 29 24.41 -5.84 -22.39
CA PRO A 29 23.05 -5.61 -21.92
C PRO A 29 22.03 -5.63 -23.06
N ALA A 30 21.04 -6.51 -22.97
CA ALA A 30 19.83 -6.45 -23.77
C ALA A 30 18.78 -5.60 -23.04
N GLU A 31 18.28 -4.56 -23.69
CA GLU A 31 17.15 -3.76 -23.22
C GLU A 31 15.88 -4.63 -23.22
N SER A 32 15.39 -5.00 -22.04
CA SER A 32 14.11 -5.70 -21.88
C SER A 32 13.01 -4.68 -21.59
N GLY A 33 12.11 -4.48 -22.56
CA GLY A 33 10.93 -3.64 -22.41
C GLY A 33 9.89 -4.26 -21.49
N ASP A 34 9.79 -3.76 -20.28
CA ASP A 34 8.73 -4.08 -19.34
C ASP A 34 7.54 -3.13 -19.56
N ARG A 35 6.48 -3.62 -20.22
CA ARG A 35 5.20 -2.91 -20.35
C ARG A 35 4.28 -3.28 -19.20
N ALA A 36 4.65 -2.90 -17.99
CA ALA A 36 3.66 -2.71 -16.93
C ALA A 36 2.80 -1.49 -17.33
N VAL A 37 1.49 -1.58 -17.18
CA VAL A 37 0.59 -0.42 -17.32
C VAL A 37 0.99 0.57 -16.22
N ARG A 38 1.78 1.55 -16.59
CA ARG A 38 2.35 2.55 -15.69
C ARG A 38 1.31 3.66 -15.51
N HIS A 39 0.85 3.87 -14.29
CA HIS A 39 0.43 5.21 -13.90
C HIS A 39 1.72 6.04 -13.77
N ALA A 40 1.99 6.84 -14.80
CA ALA A 40 3.20 7.65 -14.86
C ALA A 40 3.12 8.80 -13.86
N ALA A 41 3.92 8.71 -12.80
CA ALA A 41 4.32 9.92 -12.11
C ALA A 41 5.20 10.74 -13.07
N ASN A 42 4.94 12.04 -13.17
CA ASN A 42 5.71 12.96 -14.01
C ASN A 42 7.18 12.97 -13.55
N PRO A 43 8.16 12.60 -14.40
CA PRO A 43 9.57 12.52 -14.00
C PRO A 43 10.26 13.89 -13.79
N ALA A 44 9.54 15.01 -13.90
CA ALA A 44 10.13 16.34 -13.92
C ALA A 44 9.98 17.13 -12.60
N THR A 45 9.23 16.64 -11.60
CA THR A 45 9.12 17.30 -10.30
C THR A 45 10.07 16.63 -9.30
N ASP A 46 10.96 17.42 -8.70
CA ASP A 46 11.73 16.99 -7.53
C ASP A 46 10.79 16.76 -6.33
N ALA A 47 11.27 16.07 -5.29
CA ALA A 47 10.45 15.75 -4.12
C ALA A 47 9.89 17.01 -3.43
N ALA A 48 10.60 18.13 -3.49
CA ALA A 48 10.17 19.41 -2.92
C ALA A 48 8.99 19.99 -3.69
N GLY A 49 9.04 20.00 -5.03
CA GLY A 49 7.94 20.44 -5.89
C GLY A 49 6.70 19.57 -5.77
N ALA A 50 6.87 18.25 -5.60
CA ALA A 50 5.75 17.34 -5.37
C ALA A 50 5.08 17.58 -4.02
N ALA A 51 5.87 17.87 -2.96
CA ALA A 51 5.35 18.20 -1.64
C ALA A 51 4.62 19.55 -1.63
N GLU A 52 5.13 20.56 -2.36
CA GLU A 52 4.45 21.83 -2.52
C GLU A 52 3.09 21.66 -3.20
N MET A 53 3.04 20.92 -4.29
CA MET A 53 1.82 20.63 -5.03
C MET A 53 0.78 19.87 -4.17
N ALA A 54 1.23 18.96 -3.30
CA ALA A 54 0.34 18.29 -2.35
C ALA A 54 -0.29 19.28 -1.36
N ARG A 55 0.47 20.32 -0.92
CA ARG A 55 -0.05 21.38 -0.08
C ARG A 55 -1.06 22.26 -0.83
N ASP A 56 -0.83 22.57 -2.10
CA ASP A 56 -1.76 23.34 -2.93
C ASP A 56 -3.12 22.63 -3.06
N VAL A 57 -3.11 21.31 -3.27
CA VAL A 57 -4.33 20.49 -3.27
C VAL A 57 -5.02 20.53 -1.91
N ARG A 58 -4.26 20.38 -0.82
CA ARG A 58 -4.79 20.51 0.54
C ARG A 58 -5.45 21.87 0.74
N ASP A 59 -4.77 22.95 0.38
CA ASP A 59 -5.24 24.32 0.62
C ASP A 59 -6.53 24.60 -0.16
N LEU A 60 -6.63 24.12 -1.40
CA LEU A 60 -7.86 24.19 -2.17
C LEU A 60 -9.01 23.44 -1.49
N LEU A 61 -8.78 22.21 -1.04
CA LEU A 61 -9.81 21.38 -0.41
C LEU A 61 -10.22 21.90 0.98
N THR A 62 -9.33 22.59 1.67
CA THR A 62 -9.56 23.06 3.05
C THR A 62 -9.90 24.54 3.14
N SER A 63 -9.78 25.30 2.07
CA SER A 63 -10.03 26.76 2.05
C SER A 63 -11.42 27.16 2.55
N ALA A 64 -12.43 26.30 2.33
CA ALA A 64 -13.79 26.54 2.75
C ALA A 64 -14.21 25.79 4.03
N LEU A 65 -13.46 24.76 4.44
CA LEU A 65 -13.72 24.03 5.69
C LEU A 65 -13.30 24.84 6.95
N GLY A 66 -12.62 25.95 6.76
CA GLY A 66 -12.34 27.04 7.69
C GLY A 66 -12.21 26.62 9.16
N GLN A 67 -13.19 27.02 9.99
CA GLN A 67 -13.18 26.78 11.44
C GLN A 67 -13.39 25.31 11.81
N GLU A 68 -14.03 24.48 10.98
CA GLU A 68 -14.28 23.07 11.28
C GLU A 68 -13.00 22.23 11.13
N TYR A 69 -12.16 22.57 10.15
CA TYR A 69 -10.84 21.96 10.01
C TYR A 69 -9.89 22.39 11.13
N ALA A 70 -9.98 23.64 11.59
CA ALA A 70 -9.26 24.12 12.75
C ALA A 70 -9.77 23.51 14.08
N ARG A 71 -11.05 23.11 14.15
CA ARG A 71 -11.67 22.45 15.32
C ARG A 71 -11.27 20.98 15.45
N VAL A 72 -11.01 20.29 14.34
CA VAL A 72 -10.57 18.89 14.35
C VAL A 72 -9.08 18.77 14.75
N GLY A 73 -8.49 19.91 15.18
CA GLY A 73 -7.11 19.98 15.65
C GLY A 73 -6.15 19.92 14.46
N ALA A 74 -5.61 21.07 14.13
CA ALA A 74 -4.55 21.18 13.17
C ALA A 74 -3.60 19.98 13.29
N GLU A 75 -3.45 19.20 12.15
CA GLU A 75 -2.25 18.43 11.90
C GLU A 75 -2.22 16.96 12.29
N PRO A 76 -1.72 16.19 11.39
CA PRO A 76 -1.88 16.23 9.93
C PRO A 76 -3.28 15.80 9.49
N PRO A 77 -3.71 16.16 8.27
CA PRO A 77 -5.10 15.94 7.85
C PRO A 77 -5.47 14.45 7.64
N VAL A 78 -4.51 13.58 7.37
CA VAL A 78 -4.74 12.15 7.06
C VAL A 78 -4.07 11.25 8.09
N ASP A 79 -4.82 10.31 8.67
CA ASP A 79 -4.29 9.28 9.55
C ASP A 79 -4.10 7.98 8.76
N VAL A 80 -2.85 7.53 8.68
CA VAL A 80 -2.43 6.30 8.02
C VAL A 80 -2.08 5.26 9.07
N VAL A 81 -2.63 4.07 8.91
CA VAL A 81 -2.20 2.86 9.63
C VAL A 81 -1.51 1.94 8.63
N ASP A 82 -0.27 1.54 8.92
CA ASP A 82 0.52 0.64 8.07
C ASP A 82 0.88 -0.63 8.85
N ILE A 83 0.30 -1.76 8.44
CA ILE A 83 0.53 -3.07 9.07
C ILE A 83 1.46 -3.88 8.16
N GLY A 84 2.61 -4.30 8.72
CA GLY A 84 3.73 -4.81 7.92
C GLY A 84 4.55 -3.66 7.33
N ALA A 85 4.84 -2.65 8.14
CA ALA A 85 5.52 -1.42 7.73
C ALA A 85 7.02 -1.61 7.40
N ASN A 86 7.42 -2.81 6.99
CA ASN A 86 8.81 -3.12 6.68
C ASN A 86 9.29 -2.30 5.47
N PRO A 87 10.42 -1.57 5.55
CA PRO A 87 10.90 -0.69 4.47
C PRO A 87 11.50 -1.43 3.27
N ILE A 88 11.30 -2.75 3.15
CA ILE A 88 11.86 -3.57 2.06
C ILE A 88 11.25 -3.21 0.70
N ASP A 89 9.98 -2.81 0.67
CA ASP A 89 9.21 -2.64 -0.57
C ASP A 89 9.35 -1.25 -1.21
N GLY A 90 10.27 -0.42 -0.73
CA GLY A 90 10.49 0.94 -1.24
C GLY A 90 9.62 1.99 -0.57
N ASP A 91 9.38 3.10 -1.27
CA ASP A 91 8.59 4.20 -0.73
C ASP A 91 7.10 3.81 -0.64
N PRO A 92 6.44 4.05 0.51
CA PRO A 92 5.02 3.75 0.66
C PRO A 92 4.17 4.71 -0.20
N PRO A 93 2.93 4.33 -0.57
CA PRO A 93 2.06 5.15 -1.43
C PRO A 93 1.75 6.52 -0.82
N TYR A 94 1.81 6.65 0.49
CA TYR A 94 1.59 7.89 1.22
C TYR A 94 2.89 8.72 1.42
N ARG A 95 4.00 8.38 0.76
CA ARG A 95 5.30 9.07 0.91
C ARG A 95 5.19 10.57 0.65
N LEU A 96 4.51 10.99 -0.41
CA LEU A 96 4.34 12.41 -0.73
C LEU A 96 3.53 13.17 0.33
N LEU A 97 2.54 12.50 0.94
CA LEU A 97 1.80 13.07 2.08
C LEU A 97 2.70 13.25 3.31
N MET A 98 3.61 12.29 3.56
CA MET A 98 4.60 12.41 4.64
C MET A 98 5.55 13.59 4.39
N ASP A 99 6.15 13.66 3.21
CA ASP A 99 7.10 14.72 2.84
C ASP A 99 6.47 16.12 2.87
N ALA A 100 5.18 16.20 2.58
CA ALA A 100 4.41 17.43 2.69
C ALA A 100 3.95 17.74 4.12
N GLY A 101 4.12 16.83 5.08
CA GLY A 101 3.60 16.95 6.45
C GLY A 101 2.06 16.80 6.53
N LEU A 102 1.44 16.09 5.59
CA LEU A 102 0.00 16.00 5.42
C LEU A 102 -0.61 14.68 5.93
N CYS A 103 0.20 13.78 6.47
CA CYS A 103 -0.30 12.58 7.12
C CYS A 103 0.44 12.28 8.43
N ARG A 104 -0.23 11.53 9.29
CA ARG A 104 0.32 10.92 10.48
C ARG A 104 0.30 9.41 10.30
N VAL A 105 1.44 8.75 10.54
CA VAL A 105 1.59 7.32 10.33
C VAL A 105 1.71 6.59 11.65
N THR A 106 0.89 5.56 11.84
CA THR A 106 1.08 4.56 12.89
C THR A 106 1.39 3.23 12.21
N GLY A 107 2.65 2.81 12.23
CA GLY A 107 3.13 1.58 11.63
C GLY A 107 3.29 0.45 12.65
N PHE A 108 3.12 -0.79 12.19
CA PHE A 108 3.27 -2.01 12.97
C PHE A 108 4.30 -2.93 12.34
N GLU A 109 5.31 -3.29 13.12
CA GLU A 109 6.36 -4.22 12.69
C GLU A 109 6.81 -5.04 13.91
N PRO A 110 6.48 -6.35 13.96
CA PRO A 110 6.84 -7.19 15.10
C PRO A 110 8.33 -7.57 15.14
N GLN A 111 9.05 -7.54 14.02
CA GLN A 111 10.44 -7.95 13.97
C GLN A 111 11.34 -6.86 14.56
N PRO A 112 12.12 -7.15 15.65
CA PRO A 112 12.85 -6.11 16.39
C PRO A 112 13.88 -5.34 15.53
N ARG A 113 14.51 -6.01 14.56
CA ARG A 113 15.53 -5.40 13.70
C ARG A 113 14.92 -4.41 12.72
N ALA A 114 13.83 -4.79 12.04
CA ALA A 114 13.11 -3.93 11.11
C ALA A 114 12.47 -2.74 11.85
N LEU A 115 11.85 -2.99 13.01
CA LEU A 115 11.30 -1.95 13.87
C LEU A 115 12.35 -0.93 14.33
N ALA A 116 13.55 -1.38 14.71
CA ALA A 116 14.62 -0.48 15.11
C ALA A 116 15.05 0.45 13.96
N GLU A 117 15.10 -0.07 12.74
CA GLU A 117 15.42 0.73 11.55
C GLU A 117 14.31 1.72 11.21
N LEU A 118 13.05 1.30 11.25
CA LEU A 118 11.90 2.20 11.09
C LEU A 118 11.94 3.35 12.09
N ARG A 119 12.16 3.05 13.37
CA ARG A 119 12.25 4.08 14.42
C ARG A 119 13.43 5.01 14.26
N ARG A 120 14.53 4.54 13.71
CA ARG A 120 15.72 5.37 13.42
C ARG A 120 15.45 6.37 12.29
N LEU A 121 14.61 5.99 11.32
CA LEU A 121 14.29 6.81 10.15
C LEU A 121 13.04 7.67 10.36
N ALA A 122 12.26 7.39 11.42
CA ALA A 122 10.97 8.02 11.68
C ALA A 122 11.06 9.53 11.79
N GLY A 123 10.17 10.22 11.08
CA GLY A 123 9.93 11.65 11.19
C GLY A 123 8.99 12.01 12.36
N PRO A 124 8.69 13.30 12.55
CA PRO A 124 7.90 13.78 13.69
C PRO A 124 6.45 13.28 13.69
N ASN A 125 5.90 12.93 12.54
CA ASN A 125 4.52 12.46 12.36
C ASN A 125 4.42 10.93 12.20
N GLU A 126 5.46 10.20 12.57
CA GLU A 126 5.55 8.76 12.42
C GLU A 126 5.74 8.08 13.77
N ARG A 127 4.99 7.00 13.98
CA ARG A 127 5.11 6.14 15.17
C ARG A 127 5.08 4.70 14.76
N TYR A 128 6.04 3.90 15.24
CA TYR A 128 6.15 2.48 14.94
C TYR A 128 6.07 1.62 16.20
N LEU A 129 5.16 0.65 16.21
CA LEU A 129 4.80 -0.19 17.34
C LEU A 129 5.21 -1.66 17.09
N PRO A 130 5.64 -2.39 18.14
CA PRO A 130 6.17 -3.75 18.03
C PRO A 130 5.07 -4.82 18.06
N TYR A 131 3.91 -4.55 17.45
CA TYR A 131 2.78 -5.47 17.51
C TYR A 131 2.64 -6.24 16.20
N ALA A 132 2.46 -7.56 16.32
CA ALA A 132 1.84 -8.33 15.26
C ALA A 132 0.33 -8.08 15.32
N VAL A 133 -0.27 -7.68 14.21
CA VAL A 133 -1.72 -7.44 14.13
C VAL A 133 -2.37 -8.66 13.47
N GLY A 134 -3.48 -9.15 14.06
CA GLY A 134 -4.16 -10.35 13.62
C GLY A 134 -5.53 -10.53 14.30
N ASP A 135 -5.89 -11.76 14.61
CA ASP A 135 -7.16 -12.13 15.26
C ASP A 135 -7.16 -11.96 16.78
N GLY A 136 -6.00 -11.69 17.39
CA GLY A 136 -5.82 -11.54 18.83
C GLY A 136 -5.36 -12.81 19.54
N GLY A 137 -5.08 -13.89 18.81
CA GLY A 137 -4.52 -15.13 19.32
C GLY A 137 -3.01 -15.27 19.12
N PRO A 138 -2.40 -16.30 19.74
CA PRO A 138 -1.02 -16.67 19.49
C PRO A 138 -0.91 -17.40 18.15
N HIS A 139 0.13 -17.07 17.38
CA HIS A 139 0.45 -17.69 16.09
C HIS A 139 1.93 -18.05 16.01
N THR A 140 2.27 -18.90 15.06
CA THR A 140 3.66 -19.18 14.70
C THR A 140 4.06 -18.28 13.54
N LEU A 141 5.03 -17.38 13.75
CA LEU A 141 5.68 -16.64 12.68
C LEU A 141 6.73 -17.56 12.02
N HIS A 142 6.56 -17.83 10.74
CA HIS A 142 7.50 -18.59 9.93
C HIS A 142 8.51 -17.61 9.32
N LEU A 143 9.73 -17.63 9.83
CA LEU A 143 10.85 -16.87 9.27
C LEU A 143 11.40 -17.62 8.06
N THR A 144 11.61 -16.92 6.96
CA THR A 144 12.03 -17.51 5.69
C THR A 144 13.39 -16.99 5.24
N ALA A 145 13.97 -17.65 4.25
CA ALA A 145 15.28 -17.28 3.69
C ALA A 145 15.28 -15.85 3.12
N THR A 146 14.15 -15.38 2.62
CA THR A 146 13.93 -13.99 2.20
C THR A 146 12.82 -13.41 3.08
N SER A 147 13.09 -12.32 3.78
CA SER A 147 12.16 -11.73 4.77
C SER A 147 10.79 -11.35 4.21
N GLY A 148 10.69 -11.04 2.92
CA GLY A 148 9.42 -10.76 2.24
C GLY A 148 8.46 -11.97 2.11
N PHE A 149 8.85 -13.18 2.52
CA PHE A 149 7.99 -14.36 2.63
C PHE A 149 7.67 -14.73 4.08
N ALA A 150 8.11 -13.95 5.06
CA ALA A 150 7.81 -14.24 6.45
C ALA A 150 6.30 -14.05 6.72
N SER A 151 5.64 -15.07 7.28
CA SER A 151 4.20 -15.10 7.45
C SER A 151 3.77 -15.81 8.72
N LEU A 152 2.59 -15.48 9.21
CA LEU A 152 1.89 -16.27 10.25
C LEU A 152 1.29 -17.57 9.68
N LEU A 153 1.19 -17.69 8.36
CA LEU A 153 0.75 -18.90 7.69
C LEU A 153 1.94 -19.77 7.31
N GLU A 154 1.75 -21.10 7.28
CA GLU A 154 2.81 -22.04 6.89
C GLU A 154 2.98 -22.03 5.36
N PRO A 155 4.20 -21.82 4.82
CA PRO A 155 4.46 -21.94 3.40
C PRO A 155 4.01 -23.31 2.85
N ASP A 156 3.36 -23.31 1.69
CA ASP A 156 2.90 -24.55 1.02
C ASP A 156 3.91 -24.95 -0.05
N ASP A 157 4.75 -25.97 0.26
CA ASP A 157 5.80 -26.45 -0.63
C ASP A 157 5.27 -26.86 -2.02
N ARG A 158 4.06 -27.40 -2.08
CA ARG A 158 3.46 -27.83 -3.36
C ARG A 158 3.10 -26.63 -4.22
N GLN A 159 2.51 -25.60 -3.62
CA GLN A 159 2.14 -24.38 -4.33
C GLN A 159 3.39 -23.59 -4.75
N LEU A 160 4.35 -23.48 -3.83
CA LEU A 160 5.61 -22.79 -4.10
C LEU A 160 6.42 -23.47 -5.21
N SER A 161 6.38 -24.82 -5.31
CA SER A 161 7.11 -25.56 -6.36
C SER A 161 6.65 -25.26 -7.79
N LEU A 162 5.47 -24.66 -7.95
CA LEU A 162 4.97 -24.20 -9.24
C LEU A 162 5.75 -23.00 -9.78
N LEU A 163 6.32 -22.18 -8.90
CA LEU A 163 6.95 -20.90 -9.23
C LEU A 163 8.47 -21.01 -9.14
N THR A 164 9.14 -20.50 -10.16
CA THR A 164 10.62 -20.55 -10.25
C THR A 164 11.25 -19.87 -9.03
N ASP A 165 12.20 -20.54 -8.37
CA ASP A 165 12.93 -20.11 -7.18
C ASP A 165 12.11 -19.93 -5.88
N PHE A 166 10.80 -19.96 -5.88
CA PHE A 166 9.98 -19.76 -4.68
C PHE A 166 10.29 -20.78 -3.57
N PRO A 167 10.50 -22.09 -3.85
CA PRO A 167 10.87 -23.04 -2.80
C PRO A 167 12.12 -22.64 -2.03
N ARG A 168 13.08 -22.00 -2.70
CA ARG A 168 14.32 -21.54 -2.08
C ARG A 168 14.12 -20.21 -1.32
N LEU A 169 13.36 -19.28 -1.89
CA LEU A 169 13.11 -17.95 -1.30
C LEU A 169 12.23 -18.05 -0.06
N ALA A 170 11.20 -18.88 -0.09
CA ALA A 170 10.26 -19.10 1.00
C ALA A 170 10.68 -20.22 1.97
N ALA A 171 11.91 -20.80 1.80
CA ALA A 171 12.39 -21.85 2.69
C ALA A 171 12.40 -21.37 4.15
N VAL A 172 11.70 -22.10 5.04
CA VAL A 172 11.60 -21.74 6.45
C VAL A 172 12.94 -21.94 7.14
N THR A 173 13.47 -20.86 7.73
CA THR A 173 14.75 -20.83 8.45
C THR A 173 14.57 -20.80 9.96
N GLY A 174 13.38 -20.42 10.44
CA GLY A 174 13.06 -20.36 11.86
C GLY A 174 11.54 -20.28 12.11
N ARG A 175 11.14 -20.50 13.35
CA ARG A 175 9.76 -20.34 13.81
C ARG A 175 9.78 -19.66 15.16
N GLU A 176 8.92 -18.65 15.33
CA GLU A 176 8.76 -17.91 16.57
C GLU A 176 7.28 -17.84 16.93
N VAL A 177 6.96 -18.00 18.21
CA VAL A 177 5.59 -17.78 18.70
C VAL A 177 5.42 -16.28 18.91
N VAL A 178 4.38 -15.71 18.31
CA VAL A 178 4.03 -14.29 18.45
C VAL A 178 2.57 -14.17 18.86
N ASP A 179 2.29 -13.29 19.83
CA ASP A 179 0.93 -12.90 20.18
C ASP A 179 0.47 -11.80 19.24
N THR A 180 -0.67 -11.99 18.59
CA THR A 180 -1.27 -10.96 17.74
C THR A 180 -2.23 -10.08 18.55
N ARG A 181 -2.48 -8.87 18.04
CA ARG A 181 -3.49 -7.96 18.58
C ARG A 181 -4.57 -7.72 17.53
N ARG A 182 -5.82 -7.73 17.95
CA ARG A 182 -6.93 -7.31 17.10
C ARG A 182 -6.80 -5.82 16.78
N LEU A 183 -7.01 -5.44 15.54
CA LEU A 183 -6.95 -4.03 15.13
C LEU A 183 -7.91 -3.16 15.98
N ASP A 184 -9.12 -3.66 16.24
CA ASP A 184 -10.11 -2.97 17.07
C ASP A 184 -9.68 -2.75 18.54
N ALA A 185 -8.74 -3.56 19.05
CA ALA A 185 -8.25 -3.49 20.43
C ALA A 185 -6.99 -2.63 20.60
N ILE A 186 -6.45 -2.04 19.55
CA ILE A 186 -5.24 -1.21 19.61
C ILE A 186 -5.63 0.22 20.02
N GLU A 187 -5.41 0.56 21.27
CA GLU A 187 -5.82 1.86 21.85
C GLU A 187 -5.06 3.05 21.23
N GLU A 188 -3.85 2.82 20.72
CA GLU A 188 -3.03 3.86 20.09
C GLU A 188 -3.59 4.35 18.75
N ILE A 189 -4.58 3.70 18.18
CA ILE A 189 -5.25 4.11 16.93
C ILE A 189 -6.58 4.78 17.27
N ASP A 190 -6.66 6.08 17.11
CA ASP A 190 -7.90 6.84 17.30
C ASP A 190 -8.77 6.84 16.04
N ARG A 191 -8.15 6.98 14.87
CA ARG A 191 -8.80 7.05 13.55
C ARG A 191 -7.93 6.39 12.49
N ILE A 192 -8.58 5.89 11.45
CA ILE A 192 -7.96 5.39 10.22
C ILE A 192 -8.60 6.10 9.05
N ASP A 193 -7.84 6.86 8.27
CA ASP A 193 -8.27 7.35 6.96
C ASP A 193 -7.77 6.41 5.86
N LEU A 194 -6.52 5.91 5.97
CA LEU A 194 -5.95 4.86 5.13
C LEU A 194 -5.43 3.71 6.00
N LEU A 195 -5.89 2.50 5.73
CA LEU A 195 -5.18 1.28 6.14
C LEU A 195 -4.32 0.80 4.97
N LYS A 196 -2.99 0.66 5.15
CA LYS A 196 -2.14 -0.17 4.30
C LYS A 196 -1.82 -1.45 5.06
N ILE A 197 -1.94 -2.59 4.39
CA ILE A 197 -1.66 -3.89 4.99
C ILE A 197 -0.98 -4.82 3.99
N ASP A 198 0.16 -5.38 4.39
CA ASP A 198 0.95 -6.37 3.66
C ASP A 198 1.66 -7.25 4.70
N ILE A 199 1.07 -8.40 5.02
CA ILE A 199 1.55 -9.34 6.03
C ILE A 199 1.56 -10.78 5.55
N GLN A 200 1.64 -10.92 4.23
CA GLN A 200 1.87 -12.18 3.57
C GLN A 200 0.82 -13.26 3.89
N GLY A 201 -0.46 -12.92 3.61
CA GLY A 201 -1.60 -13.82 3.68
C GLY A 201 -2.48 -13.71 4.93
N GLY A 202 -2.10 -12.89 5.92
CA GLY A 202 -2.87 -12.65 7.14
C GLY A 202 -3.93 -11.54 7.04
N GLU A 203 -4.05 -10.87 5.91
CA GLU A 203 -4.82 -9.63 5.69
C GLU A 203 -6.29 -9.80 6.06
N LEU A 204 -6.93 -10.89 5.62
CA LEU A 204 -8.35 -11.14 5.90
C LEU A 204 -8.65 -11.18 7.40
N SER A 205 -7.78 -11.79 8.20
CA SER A 205 -7.98 -11.90 9.64
C SER A 205 -7.93 -10.53 10.33
N VAL A 206 -7.04 -9.65 9.87
CA VAL A 206 -6.94 -8.26 10.36
C VAL A 206 -8.17 -7.46 9.96
N LEU A 207 -8.61 -7.55 8.71
CA LEU A 207 -9.80 -6.85 8.21
C LEU A 207 -11.06 -7.25 8.98
N GLN A 208 -11.21 -8.53 9.32
CA GLN A 208 -12.31 -9.05 10.14
C GLN A 208 -12.20 -8.61 11.61
N ALA A 209 -10.98 -8.56 12.14
CA ALA A 209 -10.71 -8.15 13.52
C ALA A 209 -10.68 -6.63 13.73
N GLY A 210 -10.82 -5.85 12.64
CA GLY A 210 -10.74 -4.40 12.60
C GLY A 210 -12.01 -3.70 12.15
N ARG A 211 -13.15 -4.39 12.04
CA ARG A 211 -14.39 -3.85 11.47
C ARG A 211 -14.87 -2.57 12.15
N GLN A 212 -14.67 -2.42 13.46
CA GLN A 212 -15.11 -1.23 14.19
C GLN A 212 -14.26 -0.01 13.81
N LYS A 213 -12.92 -0.14 13.83
CA LYS A 213 -12.03 0.95 13.44
C LYS A 213 -12.11 1.26 11.96
N LEU A 214 -12.30 0.25 11.12
CA LEU A 214 -12.45 0.40 9.68
C LEU A 214 -13.82 1.00 9.28
N ALA A 215 -14.80 1.03 10.16
CA ALA A 215 -16.09 1.66 9.86
C ALA A 215 -15.95 3.14 9.45
N GLY A 216 -14.97 3.85 10.01
CA GLY A 216 -14.66 5.25 9.67
C GLY A 216 -13.56 5.43 8.61
N ALA A 217 -12.90 4.35 8.17
CA ALA A 217 -11.80 4.44 7.22
C ALA A 217 -12.30 4.83 5.82
N LEU A 218 -11.49 5.56 5.07
CA LEU A 218 -11.82 6.07 3.74
C LEU A 218 -11.28 5.19 2.63
N ALA A 219 -10.11 4.58 2.87
CA ALA A 219 -9.45 3.70 1.93
C ALA A 219 -8.70 2.57 2.63
N VAL A 220 -8.52 1.45 1.92
CA VAL A 220 -7.71 0.30 2.32
C VAL A 220 -6.85 -0.10 1.13
N GLN A 221 -5.52 -0.08 1.30
CA GLN A 221 -4.61 -0.78 0.39
C GLN A 221 -4.21 -2.09 1.02
N THR A 222 -4.43 -3.18 0.31
CA THR A 222 -4.10 -4.53 0.81
C THR A 222 -3.44 -5.37 -0.27
N GLU A 223 -2.45 -6.17 0.13
CA GLU A 223 -2.01 -7.27 -0.71
C GLU A 223 -3.10 -8.33 -0.82
N VAL A 224 -3.24 -8.92 -2.00
CA VAL A 224 -4.19 -9.99 -2.30
C VAL A 224 -3.51 -11.07 -3.12
N GLY A 225 -3.68 -12.34 -2.73
CA GLY A 225 -3.16 -13.48 -3.45
C GLY A 225 -4.14 -13.99 -4.50
N PHE A 226 -3.67 -14.19 -5.75
CA PHE A 226 -4.39 -14.94 -6.78
C PHE A 226 -3.95 -16.39 -6.80
N HIS A 227 -2.70 -16.64 -6.43
CA HIS A 227 -2.13 -17.96 -6.23
C HIS A 227 -1.76 -18.10 -4.74
N ARG A 228 -2.17 -19.20 -4.11
CA ARG A 228 -1.86 -19.44 -2.70
C ARG A 228 -0.40 -19.82 -2.55
N LEU A 229 0.34 -19.09 -1.73
CA LEU A 229 1.73 -19.37 -1.37
C LEU A 229 1.83 -20.09 -0.02
N TYR A 230 0.81 -19.92 0.81
CA TYR A 230 0.73 -20.47 2.16
C TYR A 230 -0.50 -21.37 2.30
N ARG A 231 -0.44 -22.30 3.26
CA ARG A 231 -1.58 -23.16 3.61
C ARG A 231 -2.74 -22.32 4.11
N ASP A 232 -3.93 -22.65 3.63
CA ASP A 232 -5.18 -21.97 3.99
C ASP A 232 -5.18 -20.46 3.76
N GLN A 233 -4.25 -19.93 2.95
CA GLN A 233 -4.18 -18.52 2.59
C GLN A 233 -5.49 -18.08 1.93
N PRO A 234 -6.13 -16.99 2.45
CA PRO A 234 -7.22 -16.34 1.76
C PRO A 234 -6.79 -15.84 0.38
N THR A 235 -7.71 -15.86 -0.57
CA THR A 235 -7.48 -15.36 -1.92
C THR A 235 -8.06 -13.95 -2.09
N PHE A 236 -7.79 -13.33 -3.24
CA PHE A 236 -8.43 -12.07 -3.65
C PHE A 236 -9.95 -12.09 -3.43
N ALA A 237 -10.63 -13.19 -3.76
CA ALA A 237 -12.08 -13.28 -3.62
C ALA A 237 -12.54 -13.17 -2.16
N ASP A 238 -11.81 -13.77 -1.23
CA ASP A 238 -12.14 -13.76 0.20
C ASP A 238 -11.96 -12.34 0.78
N VAL A 239 -10.87 -11.67 0.42
CA VAL A 239 -10.58 -10.28 0.83
C VAL A 239 -11.57 -9.31 0.20
N ASP A 240 -11.87 -9.44 -1.10
CA ASP A 240 -12.82 -8.58 -1.83
C ASP A 240 -14.23 -8.67 -1.23
N LEU A 241 -14.70 -9.87 -0.92
CA LEU A 241 -16.00 -10.06 -0.26
C LEU A 241 -16.05 -9.40 1.11
N GLU A 242 -15.02 -9.55 1.93
CA GLU A 242 -14.96 -8.93 3.26
C GLU A 242 -14.99 -7.39 3.16
N LEU A 243 -14.17 -6.80 2.29
CA LEU A 243 -14.12 -5.36 2.11
C LEU A 243 -15.42 -4.79 1.56
N ARG A 244 -16.09 -5.50 0.62
CA ARG A 244 -17.42 -5.11 0.15
C ARG A 244 -18.48 -5.15 1.26
N HIS A 245 -18.45 -6.15 2.14
CA HIS A 245 -19.32 -6.19 3.31
C HIS A 245 -19.10 -5.01 4.27
N GLN A 246 -17.88 -4.45 4.29
CA GLN A 246 -17.54 -3.26 5.07
C GLN A 246 -17.81 -1.93 4.32
N GLY A 247 -18.37 -1.97 3.10
CA GLY A 247 -18.74 -0.79 2.32
C GLY A 247 -17.60 -0.19 1.50
N PHE A 248 -16.57 -0.97 1.20
CA PHE A 248 -15.51 -0.61 0.27
C PHE A 248 -15.72 -1.25 -1.10
N VAL A 249 -15.17 -0.62 -2.14
CA VAL A 249 -15.10 -1.19 -3.49
C VAL A 249 -13.66 -1.13 -4.01
N PRO A 250 -13.20 -2.11 -4.81
CA PRO A 250 -11.89 -2.03 -5.44
C PRO A 250 -11.86 -0.85 -6.40
N HIS A 251 -10.83 -0.04 -6.30
CA HIS A 251 -10.67 1.17 -7.09
C HIS A 251 -9.59 1.04 -8.16
N GLN A 252 -8.41 0.56 -7.78
CA GLN A 252 -7.32 0.31 -8.73
C GLN A 252 -6.36 -0.75 -8.21
N PHE A 253 -5.70 -1.46 -9.11
CA PHE A 253 -4.52 -2.22 -8.81
C PHE A 253 -3.33 -1.25 -8.75
N VAL A 254 -2.68 -1.15 -7.59
CA VAL A 254 -1.49 -0.31 -7.38
C VAL A 254 -0.28 -1.01 -8.00
N THR A 255 -0.16 -2.31 -7.73
CA THR A 255 0.81 -3.20 -8.36
C THR A 255 0.16 -4.52 -8.72
N THR A 256 0.74 -5.23 -9.68
CA THR A 256 0.43 -6.63 -9.98
C THR A 256 1.73 -7.38 -10.16
N ARG A 257 1.84 -8.55 -9.52
CA ARG A 257 3.05 -9.36 -9.58
C ARG A 257 2.77 -10.66 -10.31
N THR A 258 3.56 -10.92 -11.32
CA THR A 258 3.55 -12.16 -12.09
C THR A 258 4.90 -12.85 -11.96
N TRP A 259 4.90 -14.20 -12.03
CA TRP A 259 6.11 -14.98 -11.85
C TRP A 259 6.20 -16.12 -12.85
N PRO A 260 7.42 -16.49 -13.34
CA PRO A 260 7.58 -17.60 -14.24
C PRO A 260 7.18 -18.93 -13.59
N LEU A 261 6.50 -19.78 -14.36
CA LEU A 261 6.19 -21.14 -13.94
C LEU A 261 7.43 -22.03 -14.09
N ALA A 262 7.75 -22.81 -13.06
CA ALA A 262 8.77 -23.85 -13.19
C ALA A 262 8.37 -24.88 -14.26
N PRO A 263 9.29 -25.42 -15.07
CA PRO A 263 10.75 -25.36 -14.94
C PRO A 263 11.42 -24.18 -15.68
N VAL A 264 10.68 -23.18 -16.16
CA VAL A 264 11.25 -22.01 -16.82
C VAL A 264 12.12 -21.24 -15.82
N VAL A 265 13.37 -20.95 -16.17
CA VAL A 265 14.32 -20.24 -15.32
C VAL A 265 14.49 -18.80 -15.80
N TRP A 266 15.08 -17.97 -14.95
CA TRP A 266 15.42 -16.60 -15.31
C TRP A 266 16.39 -16.59 -16.50
N ALA A 267 16.17 -15.66 -17.44
CA ALA A 267 16.86 -15.57 -18.75
C ALA A 267 16.51 -16.66 -19.75
N ASP A 268 15.56 -17.57 -19.46
CA ASP A 268 14.96 -18.43 -20.48
C ASP A 268 14.16 -17.59 -21.49
N PRO A 269 14.24 -17.84 -22.80
CA PRO A 269 13.41 -17.17 -23.80
C PRO A 269 11.90 -17.28 -23.57
N LEU A 270 11.46 -18.32 -22.83
CA LEU A 270 10.05 -18.53 -22.48
C LEU A 270 9.60 -17.75 -21.25
N GLN A 271 10.51 -17.07 -20.52
CA GLN A 271 10.21 -16.39 -19.25
C GLN A 271 9.05 -15.42 -19.38
N GLU A 272 9.03 -14.58 -20.43
CA GLU A 272 7.97 -13.59 -20.63
C GLU A 272 6.61 -14.19 -20.95
N ALA A 273 6.60 -15.38 -21.56
CA ALA A 273 5.38 -16.11 -21.92
C ALA A 273 4.86 -17.05 -20.80
N SER A 274 5.64 -17.25 -19.74
CA SER A 274 5.36 -18.26 -18.69
C SER A 274 5.02 -17.62 -17.34
N ARG A 275 4.32 -16.47 -17.35
CA ARG A 275 4.03 -15.73 -16.14
C ARG A 275 2.67 -16.10 -15.54
N GLN A 276 2.70 -16.61 -14.31
CA GLN A 276 1.53 -16.79 -13.46
C GLN A 276 1.25 -15.48 -12.71
N LEU A 277 0.00 -15.03 -12.70
CA LEU A 277 -0.43 -13.96 -11.77
C LEU A 277 -0.41 -14.53 -10.35
N VAL A 278 0.37 -13.92 -9.47
CA VAL A 278 0.61 -14.41 -8.10
C VAL A 278 -0.15 -13.56 -7.10
N GLU A 279 0.09 -12.26 -7.11
CA GLU A 279 -0.45 -11.32 -6.12
C GLU A 279 -0.58 -9.91 -6.70
N ALA A 280 -1.26 -9.05 -5.98
CA ALA A 280 -1.39 -7.63 -6.29
C ALA A 280 -1.62 -6.80 -5.04
N ASP A 281 -1.19 -5.53 -5.07
CA ASP A 281 -1.67 -4.51 -4.15
C ASP A 281 -2.90 -3.85 -4.74
N VAL A 282 -4.01 -3.89 -4.01
CA VAL A 282 -5.28 -3.32 -4.45
C VAL A 282 -5.69 -2.19 -3.51
N LEU A 283 -5.98 -1.03 -4.11
CA LEU A 283 -6.62 0.07 -3.39
C LEU A 283 -8.14 -0.12 -3.42
N TYR A 284 -8.73 -0.24 -2.26
CA TYR A 284 -10.17 -0.16 -2.02
C TYR A 284 -10.50 1.22 -1.46
N VAL A 285 -11.65 1.76 -1.85
CA VAL A 285 -12.15 3.05 -1.35
C VAL A 285 -13.60 2.91 -0.91
N ARG A 286 -14.10 3.84 -0.07
CA ARG A 286 -15.54 3.96 0.17
C ARG A 286 -16.26 4.09 -1.16
N ASP A 287 -17.41 3.44 -1.27
CA ASP A 287 -18.18 3.38 -2.53
C ASP A 287 -18.39 4.79 -3.11
N PRO A 288 -17.82 5.12 -4.28
CA PRO A 288 -17.94 6.43 -4.90
C PRO A 288 -19.38 6.80 -5.34
N VAL A 289 -20.31 5.85 -5.29
CA VAL A 289 -21.74 6.11 -5.49
C VAL A 289 -22.37 6.73 -4.24
N ARG A 290 -21.77 6.49 -3.06
CA ARG A 290 -22.29 6.88 -1.75
C ARG A 290 -21.45 7.98 -1.08
N LEU A 291 -20.82 8.86 -1.86
CA LEU A 291 -20.03 9.97 -1.32
C LEU A 291 -20.86 10.97 -0.48
N ASP A 292 -22.16 11.05 -0.76
CA ASP A 292 -23.12 11.85 0.00
C ASP A 292 -23.27 11.41 1.47
N GLU A 293 -22.88 10.19 1.82
CA GLU A 293 -22.89 9.71 3.20
C GLU A 293 -21.64 10.13 4.01
N LEU A 294 -20.58 10.60 3.34
CA LEU A 294 -19.36 11.06 4.00
C LEU A 294 -19.51 12.51 4.48
N SER A 295 -18.92 12.86 5.61
CA SER A 295 -18.82 14.26 6.03
C SER A 295 -17.90 15.06 5.08
N ASP A 296 -18.02 16.39 5.09
CA ASP A 296 -17.19 17.27 4.26
C ASP A 296 -15.71 17.11 4.55
N VAL A 297 -15.35 16.92 5.84
CA VAL A 297 -13.97 16.65 6.26
C VAL A 297 -13.49 15.30 5.71
N ALA A 298 -14.33 14.25 5.73
CA ALA A 298 -14.01 12.94 5.19
C ALA A 298 -13.82 13.00 3.65
N LEU A 299 -14.68 13.76 2.95
CA LEU A 299 -14.55 14.00 1.51
C LEU A 299 -13.24 14.70 1.15
N ALA A 300 -12.88 15.73 1.91
CA ALA A 300 -11.61 16.46 1.68
C ALA A 300 -10.39 15.57 1.92
N ARG A 301 -10.42 14.74 2.99
CA ARG A 301 -9.35 13.76 3.27
C ARG A 301 -9.26 12.69 2.20
N LEU A 302 -10.41 12.14 1.77
CA LEU A 302 -10.44 11.16 0.68
C LEU A 302 -9.87 11.75 -0.60
N ALA A 303 -10.29 12.97 -0.98
CA ALA A 303 -9.79 13.66 -2.16
C ALA A 303 -8.27 13.84 -2.10
N LEU A 304 -7.74 14.33 -0.97
CA LEU A 304 -6.30 14.54 -0.77
C LEU A 304 -5.54 13.19 -0.85
N LEU A 305 -6.05 12.17 -0.18
CA LEU A 305 -5.42 10.85 -0.13
C LEU A 305 -5.33 10.21 -1.51
N VAL A 306 -6.45 10.18 -2.26
CA VAL A 306 -6.49 9.49 -3.55
C VAL A 306 -5.80 10.28 -4.66
N ASP A 307 -5.75 11.61 -4.53
CA ASP A 307 -5.04 12.49 -5.45
C ASP A 307 -3.52 12.36 -5.28
N VAL A 308 -3.03 12.62 -4.07
CA VAL A 308 -1.59 12.71 -3.78
C VAL A 308 -0.96 11.33 -3.66
N GLY A 309 -1.64 10.40 -2.97
CA GLY A 309 -1.12 9.05 -2.74
C GLY A 309 -1.21 8.13 -3.95
N TYR A 310 -2.24 8.30 -4.77
CA TYR A 310 -2.58 7.30 -5.81
C TYR A 310 -2.81 7.88 -7.20
N GLY A 311 -2.73 9.20 -7.39
CA GLY A 311 -2.94 9.85 -8.68
C GLY A 311 -4.38 9.66 -9.23
N SER A 312 -5.34 9.39 -8.35
CA SER A 312 -6.73 9.18 -8.74
C SER A 312 -7.50 10.51 -8.85
N PHE A 313 -7.10 11.31 -9.83
CA PHE A 313 -7.68 12.65 -10.05
C PHE A 313 -9.20 12.62 -10.30
N GLY A 314 -9.70 11.56 -10.91
CA GLY A 314 -11.13 11.39 -11.17
C GLY A 314 -11.96 11.25 -9.91
N LEU A 315 -11.52 10.45 -8.94
CA LEU A 315 -12.20 10.28 -7.66
C LEU A 315 -12.07 11.54 -6.80
N ALA A 316 -10.88 12.15 -6.77
CA ALA A 316 -10.69 13.41 -6.07
C ALA A 316 -11.60 14.52 -6.61
N LEU A 317 -11.75 14.64 -7.94
CA LEU A 317 -12.68 15.58 -8.58
C LEU A 317 -14.14 15.30 -8.20
N ARG A 318 -14.54 14.03 -8.06
CA ARG A 318 -15.90 13.69 -7.58
C ARG A 318 -16.13 14.19 -6.16
N CYS A 319 -15.14 14.05 -5.27
CA CYS A 319 -15.21 14.59 -3.91
C CYS A 319 -15.33 16.14 -3.93
N VAL A 320 -14.53 16.82 -4.76
CA VAL A 320 -14.63 18.28 -4.95
C VAL A 320 -16.02 18.70 -5.39
N ARG A 321 -16.61 17.99 -6.38
CA ARG A 321 -17.97 18.28 -6.86
C ARG A 321 -19.04 18.07 -5.80
N GLU A 322 -18.89 17.02 -4.97
CA GLU A 322 -19.80 16.79 -3.87
C GLU A 322 -19.73 17.94 -2.83
N LEU A 323 -18.52 18.40 -2.50
CA LEU A 323 -18.33 19.55 -1.62
C LEU A 323 -18.92 20.85 -2.21
N ILE A 324 -18.82 21.04 -3.52
CA ILE A 324 -19.49 22.17 -4.22
C ILE A 324 -21.00 22.03 -4.17
N ALA A 325 -21.54 20.85 -4.41
CA ALA A 325 -23.00 20.61 -4.38
C ALA A 325 -23.59 20.88 -2.99
N ARG A 326 -22.80 20.69 -1.92
CA ARG A 326 -23.18 21.03 -0.54
C ARG A 326 -22.98 22.49 -0.19
N GLY A 327 -22.34 23.29 -1.07
CA GLY A 327 -22.01 24.68 -0.80
C GLY A 327 -20.80 24.86 0.12
N THR A 328 -20.05 23.79 0.42
CA THR A 328 -18.82 23.86 1.23
C THR A 328 -17.67 24.46 0.44
N LEU A 329 -17.56 24.15 -0.85
CA LEU A 329 -16.65 24.80 -1.80
C LEU A 329 -17.47 25.64 -2.80
N ASP A 330 -16.89 26.74 -3.29
CA ASP A 330 -17.46 27.49 -4.38
C ASP A 330 -17.26 26.79 -5.76
N ALA A 331 -18.00 27.22 -6.77
CA ALA A 331 -17.93 26.62 -8.09
C ALA A 331 -16.55 26.77 -8.78
N ALA A 332 -15.75 27.77 -8.38
CA ALA A 332 -14.42 27.98 -8.94
C ALA A 332 -13.42 26.90 -8.49
N ALA A 333 -13.69 26.21 -7.37
CA ALA A 333 -12.84 25.13 -6.86
C ALA A 333 -12.67 23.99 -7.87
N GLU A 334 -13.67 23.67 -8.71
CA GLU A 334 -13.53 22.66 -9.74
C GLU A 334 -12.47 23.06 -10.79
N ALA A 335 -12.51 24.31 -11.26
CA ALA A 335 -11.54 24.81 -12.25
C ALA A 335 -10.12 24.86 -11.64
N GLY A 336 -10.00 25.32 -10.39
CA GLY A 336 -8.74 25.32 -9.65
C GLY A 336 -8.14 23.90 -9.51
N TYR A 337 -8.97 22.95 -9.07
CA TYR A 337 -8.53 21.56 -8.95
C TYR A 337 -8.09 20.96 -10.29
N ARG A 338 -8.86 21.18 -11.36
CA ARG A 338 -8.50 20.70 -12.70
C ARG A 338 -7.16 21.25 -13.19
N ALA A 339 -6.85 22.52 -12.89
CA ALA A 339 -5.55 23.12 -13.21
C ALA A 339 -4.41 22.43 -12.46
N LEU A 340 -4.58 22.21 -11.14
CA LEU A 340 -3.60 21.48 -10.33
C LEU A 340 -3.38 20.04 -10.80
N ALA A 341 -4.44 19.32 -11.15
CA ALA A 341 -4.36 17.96 -11.65
C ALA A 341 -3.69 17.91 -13.03
N ALA A 342 -4.07 18.81 -13.95
CA ALA A 342 -3.50 18.87 -15.31
C ALA A 342 -1.99 19.14 -15.31
N ALA A 343 -1.49 19.96 -14.39
CA ALA A 343 -0.06 20.24 -14.26
C ALA A 343 0.79 18.99 -13.91
N ARG A 344 0.16 17.90 -13.47
CA ARG A 344 0.81 16.64 -13.07
C ARG A 344 0.67 15.52 -14.09
N LEU A 345 -0.14 15.72 -15.14
CA LEU A 345 -0.27 14.74 -16.20
C LEU A 345 0.95 14.79 -17.13
N PRO A 346 1.47 13.63 -17.56
CA PRO A 346 2.51 13.62 -18.57
C PRO A 346 1.97 14.25 -19.85
N GLY A 347 2.76 15.17 -20.43
CA GLY A 347 2.45 15.84 -21.68
C GLY A 347 2.41 14.90 -22.89
#